data_2509a403351886b4569db96b7c6b6455
#
_entry.id   2509a403351886b4569db96b7c6b6455
#
_cell.length_a   1.000
_cell.length_b   1.000
_cell.length_c   1.000
_cell.angle_alpha   90.00
_cell.angle_beta   90.00
_cell.angle_gamma   90.00
#
_symmetry.space_group_name_H-M   'P 1'
#
loop_
_entity.id
_entity.type
_entity.pdbx_description
1 polymer ?
#
loop_
_entity_poly.entity_id
_entity_poly.type
_entity_poly.pdbx_seq_one_letter_code
_entity_poly.pdbx_strand_id
1 'polypeptide(L)'
;MAHCTVGYLFNGDVENGGQGFLIALHRCAAYRVPLRDVYYSSRDPVTGKLKYKGNPVKHAAGVPYLQDCNVTGNNGGTPTNPLFPLRKVWEYSLLPVIENLVRVGGLCEGAQVIYQEDNAGPHQEEKYTQWMAEEFNKRGWKVELQAPQGPYCNVLDLALFPSMSHRHSAELQIRNNTEASLDKIWKSTENVFNSTSSAEVARAFVLAFRVMRLIIKEEGNTEWLAHGTPHCNVRQNFIDTPTGIIPKI
;
A
#
# COMPACT_ATOMS: atom_id res chain seq x y z
N MET A 1 -6.40 -12.37 2.93
CA MET A 1 -5.40 -11.30 3.03
C MET A 1 -6.07 -10.15 3.77
N ALA A 2 -5.39 -9.53 4.73
CA ALA A 2 -5.89 -8.30 5.32
C ALA A 2 -5.75 -7.19 4.28
N HIS A 3 -6.83 -6.48 3.99
CA HIS A 3 -6.78 -5.32 3.11
C HIS A 3 -6.27 -4.12 3.91
N CYS A 4 -5.23 -3.46 3.40
CA CYS A 4 -4.70 -2.26 4.01
C CYS A 4 -4.38 -1.21 2.94
N THR A 5 -4.37 0.04 3.37
CA THR A 5 -3.90 1.17 2.57
C THR A 5 -2.67 1.74 3.27
N VAL A 6 -1.63 2.00 2.50
CA VAL A 6 -0.38 2.60 2.99
C VAL A 6 -0.09 3.88 2.24
N GLY A 7 0.45 4.86 2.93
CA GLY A 7 0.89 6.13 2.37
C GLY A 7 2.35 6.40 2.72
N TYR A 8 3.11 6.77 1.71
CA TYR A 8 4.50 7.21 1.82
C TYR A 8 4.69 8.48 1.00
N LEU A 9 5.66 9.28 1.40
CA LEU A 9 6.02 10.51 0.70
C LEU A 9 7.53 10.63 0.63
N PHE A 10 8.03 11.18 -0.47
CA PHE A 10 9.42 11.57 -0.64
C PHE A 10 9.49 13.06 -0.92
N ASN A 11 10.40 13.74 -0.24
CA ASN A 11 10.69 15.14 -0.44
C ASN A 11 12.18 15.32 -0.73
N GLY A 12 12.51 15.86 -1.89
CA GLY A 12 13.90 16.11 -2.27
C GLY A 12 14.19 15.90 -3.74
N ASP A 13 15.45 16.02 -4.07
CA ASP A 13 16.01 15.78 -5.40
C ASP A 13 16.56 14.37 -5.48
N VAL A 14 16.29 13.68 -6.58
CA VAL A 14 16.77 12.31 -6.83
C VAL A 14 18.30 12.25 -6.92
N GLU A 15 18.95 13.33 -7.38
CA GLU A 15 20.40 13.40 -7.56
C GLU A 15 21.12 13.80 -6.28
N ASN A 16 20.51 14.71 -5.52
CA ASN A 16 21.10 15.28 -4.29
C ASN A 16 20.57 14.60 -3.02
N GLY A 17 19.72 13.59 -3.18
CA GLY A 17 19.07 12.89 -2.08
C GLY A 17 17.81 13.60 -1.59
N GLY A 18 17.14 12.97 -0.63
CA GLY A 18 15.89 13.47 -0.06
C GLY A 18 15.48 12.71 1.18
N GLN A 19 14.37 13.13 1.76
CA GLN A 19 13.79 12.55 2.97
C GLN A 19 12.52 11.76 2.64
N GLY A 20 12.44 10.53 3.13
CA GLY A 20 11.22 9.72 3.07
C GLY A 20 10.37 9.91 4.31
N PHE A 21 9.07 9.86 4.14
CA PHE A 21 8.09 9.96 5.22
C PHE A 21 7.13 8.78 5.19
N LEU A 22 6.86 8.22 6.36
CA LEU A 22 5.73 7.33 6.58
C LEU A 22 4.50 8.19 6.82
N ILE A 23 3.47 8.08 6.00
CA ILE A 23 2.29 8.91 6.10
C ILE A 23 1.18 8.21 6.88
N ALA A 24 0.78 7.01 6.43
CA ALA A 24 -0.32 6.30 7.05
C ALA A 24 -0.28 4.79 6.75
N LEU A 25 -0.83 4.03 7.69
CA LEU A 25 -1.19 2.63 7.51
C LEU A 25 -2.62 2.44 8.03
N HIS A 26 -3.52 2.01 7.17
CA HIS A 26 -4.92 1.79 7.52
C HIS A 26 -5.34 0.36 7.26
N ARG A 27 -5.98 -0.27 8.25
CA ARG A 27 -6.70 -1.52 8.06
C ARG A 27 -8.08 -1.20 7.46
N CYS A 28 -8.35 -1.71 6.28
CA CYS A 28 -9.65 -1.57 5.64
C CYS A 28 -10.62 -2.58 6.26
N ALA A 29 -11.25 -2.21 7.36
CA ALA A 29 -12.13 -3.08 8.12
C ALA A 29 -13.32 -2.29 8.71
N ALA A 30 -14.42 -3.00 8.97
CA ALA A 30 -15.62 -2.45 9.60
C ALA A 30 -16.12 -3.35 10.72
N TYR A 31 -16.64 -2.74 11.80
CA TYR A 31 -17.34 -3.49 12.84
C TYR A 31 -18.70 -3.97 12.33
N ARG A 32 -19.01 -5.22 12.63
CA ARG A 32 -20.28 -5.86 12.29
C ARG A 32 -20.87 -6.54 13.52
N VAL A 33 -22.20 -6.45 13.63
CA VAL A 33 -22.97 -7.16 14.64
C VAL A 33 -23.88 -8.16 13.92
N PRO A 34 -23.66 -9.47 14.05
CA PRO A 34 -24.49 -10.45 13.41
C PRO A 34 -25.85 -10.54 14.14
N LEU A 35 -26.95 -10.56 13.37
CA LEU A 35 -28.30 -10.72 13.92
C LEU A 35 -28.60 -12.16 14.40
N ARG A 36 -27.79 -13.12 13.97
CA ARG A 36 -27.84 -14.54 14.37
C ARG A 36 -26.43 -15.12 14.32
N ASP A 37 -26.23 -16.24 14.96
CA ASP A 37 -24.94 -16.94 14.95
C ASP A 37 -24.48 -17.24 13.52
N VAL A 38 -23.24 -16.89 13.26
CA VAL A 38 -22.51 -17.25 12.04
C VAL A 38 -21.58 -18.41 12.35
N TYR A 39 -21.71 -19.49 11.60
CA TYR A 39 -20.93 -20.71 11.82
C TYR A 39 -19.75 -20.80 10.87
N TYR A 40 -18.68 -21.48 11.29
CA TYR A 40 -17.61 -21.86 10.35
C TYR A 40 -18.20 -22.76 9.25
N SER A 41 -17.71 -22.59 8.03
CA SER A 41 -18.02 -23.52 6.95
C SER A 41 -17.02 -24.67 6.93
N SER A 42 -17.53 -25.87 6.67
CA SER A 42 -16.71 -27.01 6.28
C SER A 42 -17.19 -27.58 4.95
N ARG A 43 -16.37 -28.35 4.26
CA ARG A 43 -16.82 -29.07 3.08
C ARG A 43 -17.20 -30.48 3.47
N ASP A 44 -18.35 -30.92 2.99
CA ASP A 44 -18.74 -32.31 3.09
C ASP A 44 -17.75 -33.16 2.30
N PRO A 45 -17.12 -34.18 2.93
CA PRO A 45 -16.05 -34.96 2.28
C PRO A 45 -16.53 -35.81 1.09
N VAL A 46 -17.85 -36.11 1.05
CA VAL A 46 -18.43 -36.98 0.01
C VAL A 46 -18.95 -36.13 -1.14
N THR A 47 -19.71 -35.07 -0.82
CA THR A 47 -20.40 -34.25 -1.86
C THR A 47 -19.64 -33.00 -2.25
N GLY A 48 -18.57 -32.61 -1.53
CA GLY A 48 -17.83 -31.38 -1.72
C GLY A 48 -18.62 -30.08 -1.42
N LYS A 49 -19.91 -30.19 -1.03
CA LYS A 49 -20.78 -29.05 -0.75
C LYS A 49 -20.44 -28.38 0.57
N LEU A 50 -20.66 -27.07 0.66
CA LEU A 50 -20.49 -26.34 1.92
C LEU A 50 -21.54 -26.77 2.94
N LYS A 51 -21.06 -27.01 4.17
CA LYS A 51 -21.87 -27.41 5.32
C LYS A 51 -21.61 -26.42 6.45
N TYR A 52 -22.65 -26.02 7.14
CA TYR A 52 -22.58 -25.07 8.26
C TYR A 52 -23.16 -25.69 9.55
N LYS A 53 -24.18 -26.54 9.43
CA LYS A 53 -24.86 -27.16 10.55
C LYS A 53 -23.90 -28.09 11.32
N GLY A 54 -23.83 -27.90 12.63
CA GLY A 54 -22.97 -28.67 13.51
C GLY A 54 -21.51 -28.18 13.61
N ASN A 55 -21.17 -27.13 12.87
CA ASN A 55 -19.86 -26.50 12.99
C ASN A 55 -19.82 -25.51 14.18
N PRO A 56 -18.65 -25.20 14.73
CA PRO A 56 -18.51 -24.18 15.77
C PRO A 56 -19.03 -22.82 15.34
N VAL A 57 -19.52 -22.03 16.28
CA VAL A 57 -19.89 -20.64 16.05
C VAL A 57 -18.62 -19.83 15.76
N LYS A 58 -18.64 -19.11 14.66
CA LYS A 58 -17.56 -18.19 14.24
C LYS A 58 -17.76 -16.80 14.84
N HIS A 59 -19.00 -16.29 14.75
CA HIS A 59 -19.39 -15.02 15.31
C HIS A 59 -20.79 -15.18 15.95
N ALA A 60 -20.86 -14.92 17.24
CA ALA A 60 -22.11 -15.06 18.00
C ALA A 60 -23.08 -13.91 17.70
N ALA A 61 -24.38 -14.18 17.73
CA ALA A 61 -25.42 -13.18 17.59
C ALA A 61 -25.25 -12.05 18.60
N GLY A 62 -25.40 -10.82 18.17
CA GLY A 62 -25.28 -9.62 19.01
C GLY A 62 -23.85 -9.24 19.43
N VAL A 63 -22.85 -10.05 19.13
CA VAL A 63 -21.44 -9.77 19.49
C VAL A 63 -20.72 -9.06 18.34
N PRO A 64 -20.24 -7.82 18.53
CA PRO A 64 -19.49 -7.12 17.50
C PRO A 64 -18.18 -7.84 17.15
N TYR A 65 -17.85 -7.92 15.88
CA TYR A 65 -16.55 -8.37 15.39
C TYR A 65 -16.04 -7.47 14.26
N LEU A 66 -14.71 -7.42 14.11
CA LEU A 66 -14.07 -6.68 13.04
C LEU A 66 -13.99 -7.55 11.77
N GLN A 67 -14.52 -7.05 10.67
CA GLN A 67 -14.45 -7.71 9.36
C GLN A 67 -13.62 -6.88 8.40
N ASP A 68 -12.60 -7.51 7.79
CA ASP A 68 -11.85 -6.87 6.70
C ASP A 68 -12.77 -6.67 5.49
N CYS A 69 -12.65 -5.52 4.86
CA CYS A 69 -13.47 -5.05 3.73
C CYS A 69 -12.62 -4.94 2.47
N ASN A 70 -13.24 -5.12 1.31
CA ASN A 70 -12.64 -4.72 0.05
C ASN A 70 -12.62 -3.18 -0.03
N VAL A 71 -11.61 -2.63 -0.69
CA VAL A 71 -11.49 -1.19 -0.90
C VAL A 71 -12.38 -0.76 -2.05
N THR A 72 -12.99 0.41 -1.93
CA THR A 72 -13.69 1.13 -3.00
C THR A 72 -13.22 2.58 -3.03
N GLY A 73 -13.32 3.25 -4.16
CA GLY A 73 -12.89 4.64 -4.28
C GLY A 73 -13.76 5.58 -3.45
N ASN A 74 -15.08 5.48 -3.53
CA ASN A 74 -15.98 6.51 -3.03
C ASN A 74 -17.00 6.05 -1.99
N ASN A 75 -17.67 4.93 -2.19
CA ASN A 75 -18.83 4.51 -1.39
C ASN A 75 -18.56 3.25 -0.58
N GLY A 76 -19.04 3.21 0.66
CA GLY A 76 -19.15 1.96 1.41
C GLY A 76 -20.09 0.98 0.70
N GLY A 77 -19.85 -0.32 0.90
CA GLY A 77 -20.70 -1.36 0.33
C GLY A 77 -22.02 -1.56 1.06
N THR A 78 -22.66 -2.68 0.79
CA THR A 78 -23.88 -3.11 1.45
C THR A 78 -23.58 -3.79 2.80
N PRO A 79 -24.58 -3.96 3.67
CA PRO A 79 -24.41 -4.74 4.90
C PRO A 79 -23.91 -6.18 4.69
N THR A 80 -24.22 -6.77 3.53
CA THR A 80 -23.79 -8.13 3.15
C THR A 80 -22.43 -8.16 2.47
N ASN A 81 -22.02 -7.05 1.83
CA ASN A 81 -20.72 -6.90 1.19
C ASN A 81 -20.15 -5.50 1.53
N PRO A 82 -19.57 -5.33 2.72
CA PRO A 82 -19.04 -4.06 3.15
C PRO A 82 -17.77 -3.72 2.36
N LEU A 83 -17.71 -2.48 1.89
CA LEU A 83 -16.55 -1.91 1.23
C LEU A 83 -15.97 -0.81 2.12
N PHE A 84 -14.66 -0.59 2.03
CA PHE A 84 -13.97 0.47 2.75
C PHE A 84 -13.70 1.63 1.79
N PRO A 85 -14.27 2.83 2.03
CA PRO A 85 -14.07 3.98 1.14
C PRO A 85 -12.64 4.51 1.25
N LEU A 86 -11.88 4.41 0.16
CA LEU A 86 -10.51 4.95 0.07
C LEU A 86 -10.50 6.47 0.30
N ARG A 87 -11.52 7.16 -0.19
CA ARG A 87 -11.72 8.59 0.05
C ARG A 87 -11.62 8.97 1.54
N LYS A 88 -12.15 8.16 2.46
CA LYS A 88 -12.06 8.41 3.90
C LYS A 88 -10.63 8.36 4.43
N VAL A 89 -9.78 7.50 3.87
CA VAL A 89 -8.35 7.48 4.24
C VAL A 89 -7.70 8.81 3.90
N TRP A 90 -8.01 9.34 2.71
CA TRP A 90 -7.53 10.65 2.29
C TRP A 90 -8.04 11.77 3.18
N GLU A 91 -9.36 11.87 3.34
CA GLU A 91 -10.00 12.95 4.10
C GLU A 91 -9.52 13.03 5.56
N TYR A 92 -9.39 11.89 6.23
CA TYR A 92 -9.13 11.87 7.67
C TYR A 92 -7.67 11.65 8.04
N SER A 93 -6.82 11.25 7.10
CA SER A 93 -5.42 10.93 7.45
C SER A 93 -4.41 11.49 6.47
N LEU A 94 -4.49 11.19 5.18
CA LEU A 94 -3.41 11.56 4.26
C LEU A 94 -3.36 13.06 4.02
N LEU A 95 -4.49 13.69 3.65
CA LEU A 95 -4.54 15.14 3.40
C LEU A 95 -4.10 15.95 4.62
N PRO A 96 -4.62 15.71 5.85
CA PRO A 96 -4.19 16.47 7.03
C PRO A 96 -2.70 16.32 7.35
N VAL A 97 -2.13 15.12 7.16
CA VAL A 97 -0.69 14.90 7.42
C VAL A 97 0.16 15.64 6.40
N ILE A 98 -0.17 15.56 5.09
CA ILE A 98 0.58 16.25 4.04
C ILE A 98 0.45 17.77 4.21
N GLU A 99 -0.74 18.29 4.47
CA GLU A 99 -0.97 19.71 4.77
C GLU A 99 -0.14 20.20 5.97
N ASN A 100 -0.08 19.38 7.02
CA ASN A 100 0.77 19.70 8.18
C ASN A 100 2.24 19.75 7.81
N LEU A 101 2.75 18.79 7.01
CA LEU A 101 4.14 18.79 6.54
C LEU A 101 4.45 20.03 5.70
N VAL A 102 3.53 20.44 4.82
CA VAL A 102 3.66 21.68 4.04
C VAL A 102 3.71 22.90 4.99
N ARG A 103 2.79 22.97 5.93
CA ARG A 103 2.64 24.11 6.85
C ARG A 103 3.84 24.28 7.80
N VAL A 104 4.40 23.19 8.32
CA VAL A 104 5.54 23.27 9.28
C VAL A 104 6.91 23.30 8.58
N GLY A 105 6.94 23.39 7.25
CA GLY A 105 8.20 23.41 6.49
C GLY A 105 8.92 22.07 6.46
N GLY A 106 8.20 20.96 6.70
CA GLY A 106 8.74 19.61 6.57
C GLY A 106 8.98 19.18 5.10
N LEU A 107 8.41 19.92 4.16
CA LEU A 107 8.66 19.80 2.72
C LEU A 107 9.49 21.00 2.23
N CYS A 108 10.19 20.86 1.10
CA CYS A 108 10.91 21.96 0.48
C CYS A 108 9.96 23.13 0.17
N GLU A 109 10.41 24.34 0.42
CA GLU A 109 9.62 25.55 0.12
C GLU A 109 9.27 25.58 -1.37
N GLY A 110 7.99 25.85 -1.67
CA GLY A 110 7.48 25.84 -3.04
C GLY A 110 7.35 24.45 -3.69
N ALA A 111 7.59 23.38 -2.94
CA ALA A 111 7.43 22.02 -3.45
C ALA A 111 5.98 21.73 -3.86
N GLN A 112 5.81 21.23 -5.07
CA GLN A 112 4.52 20.73 -5.53
C GLN A 112 4.35 19.28 -5.04
N VAL A 113 3.23 18.98 -4.40
CA VAL A 113 2.87 17.61 -4.07
C VAL A 113 2.34 16.93 -5.33
N ILE A 114 2.95 15.80 -5.69
CA ILE A 114 2.50 14.93 -6.79
C ILE A 114 2.16 13.58 -6.18
N TYR A 115 0.91 13.17 -6.35
CA TYR A 115 0.43 11.87 -5.92
C TYR A 115 0.33 10.93 -7.11
N GLN A 116 1.00 9.80 -7.03
CA GLN A 116 0.91 8.76 -8.05
C GLN A 116 -0.04 7.66 -7.60
N GLU A 117 -1.02 7.35 -8.44
CA GLU A 117 -1.95 6.22 -8.27
C GLU A 117 -1.67 5.10 -9.28
N ASP A 118 -1.90 3.86 -8.86
CA ASP A 118 -1.99 2.74 -9.79
C ASP A 118 -3.37 2.73 -10.48
N ASN A 119 -3.53 1.83 -11.45
CA ASN A 119 -4.78 1.67 -12.20
C ASN A 119 -5.74 0.66 -11.57
N ALA A 120 -5.69 0.43 -10.25
CA ALA A 120 -6.63 -0.45 -9.57
C ALA A 120 -8.06 0.10 -9.64
N GLY A 121 -9.05 -0.80 -9.65
CA GLY A 121 -10.46 -0.43 -9.79
C GLY A 121 -10.93 0.69 -8.86
N PRO A 122 -10.60 0.68 -7.55
CA PRO A 122 -11.00 1.77 -6.64
C PRO A 122 -10.47 3.14 -7.04
N HIS A 123 -9.29 3.22 -7.67
CA HIS A 123 -8.67 4.46 -8.14
C HIS A 123 -9.29 4.98 -9.45
N GLN A 124 -10.00 4.12 -10.18
CA GLN A 124 -10.66 4.47 -11.45
C GLN A 124 -12.14 4.81 -11.29
N GLU A 125 -12.70 4.75 -10.08
CA GLU A 125 -14.10 5.14 -9.85
C GLU A 125 -14.29 6.64 -10.14
N GLU A 126 -15.17 6.98 -11.08
CA GLU A 126 -15.37 8.34 -11.59
C GLU A 126 -15.56 9.37 -10.47
N LYS A 127 -16.45 9.09 -9.50
CA LYS A 127 -16.70 9.99 -8.38
C LYS A 127 -15.48 10.18 -7.47
N TYR A 128 -14.64 9.16 -7.35
CA TYR A 128 -13.39 9.26 -6.59
C TYR A 128 -12.37 10.09 -7.35
N THR A 129 -12.16 9.83 -8.64
CA THR A 129 -11.19 10.56 -9.46
C THR A 129 -11.55 12.05 -9.58
N GLN A 130 -12.84 12.39 -9.75
CA GLN A 130 -13.31 13.77 -9.75
C GLN A 130 -13.02 14.45 -8.41
N TRP A 131 -13.39 13.81 -7.30
CA TRP A 131 -13.13 14.34 -5.96
C TRP A 131 -11.63 14.54 -5.70
N MET A 132 -10.78 13.57 -6.07
CA MET A 132 -9.32 13.68 -5.92
C MET A 132 -8.77 14.87 -6.71
N ALA A 133 -9.17 15.01 -7.97
CA ALA A 133 -8.75 16.14 -8.81
C ALA A 133 -9.16 17.49 -8.20
N GLU A 134 -10.38 17.60 -7.69
CA GLU A 134 -10.84 18.82 -7.02
C GLU A 134 -10.03 19.13 -5.75
N GLU A 135 -9.82 18.13 -4.89
CA GLU A 135 -9.11 18.33 -3.61
C GLU A 135 -7.64 18.69 -3.82
N PHE A 136 -6.99 18.05 -4.80
CA PHE A 136 -5.60 18.35 -5.14
C PHE A 136 -5.45 19.72 -5.82
N ASN A 137 -6.34 20.05 -6.76
CA ASN A 137 -6.33 21.35 -7.43
C ASN A 137 -6.54 22.53 -6.46
N LYS A 138 -7.42 22.41 -5.46
CA LYS A 138 -7.59 23.41 -4.39
C LYS A 138 -6.28 23.75 -3.67
N ARG A 139 -5.34 22.82 -3.63
CA ARG A 139 -4.03 22.91 -2.95
C ARG A 139 -2.87 23.22 -3.89
N GLY A 140 -3.11 23.31 -5.20
CA GLY A 140 -2.05 23.42 -6.21
C GLY A 140 -1.24 22.13 -6.39
N TRP A 141 -1.78 20.99 -5.95
CA TRP A 141 -1.16 19.67 -6.05
C TRP A 141 -1.62 18.96 -7.32
N LYS A 142 -0.94 17.85 -7.66
CA LYS A 142 -1.26 17.04 -8.85
C LYS A 142 -1.52 15.58 -8.49
N VAL A 143 -2.41 14.97 -9.25
CA VAL A 143 -2.59 13.51 -9.29
C VAL A 143 -2.09 13.02 -10.64
N GLU A 144 -1.23 12.02 -10.63
CA GLU A 144 -0.67 11.38 -11.82
C GLU A 144 -1.04 9.90 -11.80
N LEU A 145 -1.57 9.41 -12.92
CA LEU A 145 -1.85 7.98 -13.06
C LEU A 145 -0.59 7.26 -13.53
N GLN A 146 -0.31 6.12 -12.92
CA GLN A 146 0.74 5.23 -13.35
C GLN A 146 0.46 4.69 -14.75
N ALA A 147 1.51 4.48 -15.55
CA ALA A 147 1.37 3.78 -16.82
C ALA A 147 0.74 2.40 -16.62
N PRO A 148 -0.24 1.99 -17.45
CA PRO A 148 -0.85 0.68 -17.35
C PRO A 148 0.19 -0.44 -17.38
N GLN A 149 0.03 -1.46 -16.53
CA GLN A 149 0.93 -2.61 -16.41
C GLN A 149 2.39 -2.26 -16.11
N GLY A 150 2.63 -1.10 -15.50
CA GLY A 150 3.97 -0.60 -15.16
C GLY A 150 4.34 -0.75 -13.67
N PRO A 151 4.40 -1.95 -13.06
CA PRO A 151 4.72 -2.10 -11.64
C PRO A 151 6.12 -1.57 -11.29
N TYR A 152 7.01 -1.49 -12.27
CA TYR A 152 8.36 -0.93 -12.11
C TYR A 152 8.37 0.59 -11.95
N CYS A 153 7.27 1.27 -12.29
CA CYS A 153 7.08 2.70 -12.07
C CYS A 153 6.37 3.01 -10.75
N ASN A 154 5.98 1.99 -9.98
CA ASN A 154 5.34 2.13 -8.69
C ASN A 154 6.35 1.84 -7.58
N VAL A 155 6.64 2.84 -6.76
CA VAL A 155 7.60 2.70 -5.65
C VAL A 155 7.19 1.62 -4.64
N LEU A 156 5.89 1.45 -4.43
CA LEU A 156 5.36 0.46 -3.50
C LEU A 156 5.65 -0.95 -3.99
N ASP A 157 5.30 -1.26 -5.25
CA ASP A 157 5.50 -2.57 -5.84
C ASP A 157 6.98 -2.88 -6.10
N LEU A 158 7.73 -1.86 -6.52
CA LEU A 158 9.14 -2.01 -6.85
C LEU A 158 10.02 -2.31 -5.63
N ALA A 159 9.75 -1.67 -4.50
CA ALA A 159 10.68 -1.70 -3.38
C ALA A 159 10.03 -1.88 -2.00
N LEU A 160 9.01 -1.10 -1.66
CA LEU A 160 8.48 -1.07 -0.28
C LEU A 160 7.70 -2.34 0.05
N PHE A 161 6.75 -2.76 -0.77
CA PHE A 161 5.98 -3.99 -0.52
C PHE A 161 6.86 -5.25 -0.50
N PRO A 162 7.80 -5.47 -1.42
CA PRO A 162 8.74 -6.59 -1.32
C PRO A 162 9.55 -6.58 -0.02
N SER A 163 10.06 -5.42 0.39
CA SER A 163 10.80 -5.28 1.66
C SER A 163 9.93 -5.58 2.88
N MET A 164 8.71 -5.04 2.91
CA MET A 164 7.74 -5.31 3.97
C MET A 164 7.33 -6.78 4.02
N SER A 165 7.04 -7.40 2.87
CA SER A 165 6.65 -8.82 2.79
C SER A 165 7.73 -9.75 3.29
N HIS A 166 9.00 -9.47 2.96
CA HIS A 166 10.13 -10.24 3.45
C HIS A 166 10.25 -10.18 4.98
N ARG A 167 10.17 -8.98 5.57
CA ARG A 167 10.23 -8.79 7.03
C ARG A 167 9.02 -9.39 7.73
N HIS A 168 7.83 -9.23 7.19
CA HIS A 168 6.60 -9.82 7.69
C HIS A 168 6.67 -11.36 7.71
N SER A 169 7.15 -11.98 6.64
CA SER A 169 7.34 -13.43 6.57
C SER A 169 8.35 -13.92 7.62
N ALA A 170 9.46 -13.21 7.79
CA ALA A 170 10.46 -13.53 8.81
C ALA A 170 9.86 -13.42 10.22
N GLU A 171 9.10 -12.38 10.52
CA GLU A 171 8.44 -12.22 11.82
C GLU A 171 7.42 -13.34 12.11
N LEU A 172 6.63 -13.74 11.12
CA LEU A 172 5.66 -14.84 11.27
C LEU A 172 6.34 -16.19 11.43
N GLN A 173 7.45 -16.46 10.73
CA GLN A 173 8.24 -17.70 10.84
C GLN A 173 8.88 -17.84 12.24
N ILE A 174 9.47 -16.76 12.76
CA ILE A 174 10.10 -16.74 14.09
C ILE A 174 9.06 -17.13 15.17
N ARG A 175 7.80 -16.80 14.98
CA ARG A 175 6.73 -17.09 15.94
C ARG A 175 6.12 -18.49 15.81
N ASN A 176 6.62 -19.35 14.94
CA ASN A 176 6.10 -20.71 14.66
C ASN A 176 4.58 -20.76 14.43
N ASN A 177 4.04 -19.74 13.75
CA ASN A 177 2.60 -19.57 13.57
C ASN A 177 2.17 -20.12 12.20
N THR A 178 1.84 -21.40 12.14
CA THR A 178 1.25 -22.04 10.96
C THR A 178 -0.18 -21.59 10.67
N GLU A 179 -0.86 -20.99 11.65
CA GLU A 179 -2.22 -20.42 11.51
C GLU A 179 -2.27 -19.02 12.12
N ALA A 180 -1.76 -18.04 11.39
CA ALA A 180 -1.86 -16.65 11.82
C ALA A 180 -3.29 -16.14 11.64
N SER A 181 -3.95 -15.73 12.73
CA SER A 181 -5.21 -14.98 12.62
C SER A 181 -4.99 -13.66 11.89
N LEU A 182 -6.06 -13.10 11.28
CA LEU A 182 -5.99 -11.80 10.59
C LEU A 182 -5.44 -10.70 11.51
N ASP A 183 -5.75 -10.73 12.81
CA ASP A 183 -5.23 -9.74 13.76
C ASP A 183 -3.73 -9.90 14.01
N LYS A 184 -3.21 -11.12 14.01
CA LYS A 184 -1.75 -11.34 14.09
C LYS A 184 -1.03 -10.87 12.83
N ILE A 185 -1.61 -11.15 11.67
CA ILE A 185 -1.11 -10.65 10.37
C ILE A 185 -1.10 -9.13 10.38
N TRP A 186 -2.21 -8.50 10.80
CA TRP A 186 -2.29 -7.04 10.91
C TRP A 186 -1.23 -6.48 11.85
N LYS A 187 -1.09 -7.04 13.05
CA LYS A 187 -0.09 -6.58 14.03
C LYS A 187 1.34 -6.70 13.50
N SER A 188 1.66 -7.76 12.79
CA SER A 188 2.95 -7.90 12.13
C SER A 188 3.15 -6.86 11.03
N THR A 189 2.12 -6.59 10.21
CA THR A 189 2.16 -5.54 9.19
C THR A 189 2.40 -4.16 9.82
N GLU A 190 1.72 -3.86 10.91
CA GLU A 190 1.88 -2.60 11.67
C GLU A 190 3.30 -2.46 12.25
N ASN A 191 3.85 -3.54 12.83
CA ASN A 191 5.23 -3.54 13.34
C ASN A 191 6.25 -3.29 12.23
N VAL A 192 6.09 -3.96 11.09
CA VAL A 192 6.98 -3.80 9.92
C VAL A 192 6.87 -2.38 9.36
N PHE A 193 5.66 -1.84 9.23
CA PHE A 193 5.46 -0.46 8.79
C PHE A 193 6.17 0.52 9.72
N ASN A 194 5.91 0.44 11.02
CA ASN A 194 6.49 1.35 12.01
C ASN A 194 8.01 1.22 12.14
N SER A 195 8.58 0.06 11.82
CA SER A 195 10.04 -0.15 11.82
C SER A 195 10.72 0.28 10.51
N THR A 196 9.96 0.66 9.48
CA THR A 196 10.52 1.16 8.21
C THR A 196 11.07 2.56 8.42
N SER A 197 12.36 2.75 8.19
CA SER A 197 13.00 4.04 8.41
C SER A 197 12.76 5.03 7.27
N SER A 198 12.84 6.32 7.58
CA SER A 198 12.79 7.39 6.58
C SER A 198 13.83 7.20 5.46
N ALA A 199 15.03 6.72 5.81
CA ALA A 199 16.07 6.43 4.83
C ALA A 199 15.72 5.26 3.90
N GLU A 200 14.99 4.24 4.39
CA GLU A 200 14.50 3.14 3.52
C GLU A 200 13.45 3.66 2.53
N VAL A 201 12.53 4.50 2.99
CA VAL A 201 11.53 5.13 2.12
C VAL A 201 12.23 5.98 1.06
N ALA A 202 13.18 6.84 1.46
CA ALA A 202 13.93 7.68 0.52
C ALA A 202 14.67 6.84 -0.54
N ARG A 203 15.36 5.78 -0.14
CA ARG A 203 16.05 4.87 -1.08
C ARG A 203 15.09 4.19 -2.06
N ALA A 204 13.88 3.83 -1.60
CA ALA A 204 12.87 3.22 -2.46
C ALA A 204 12.43 4.18 -3.57
N PHE A 205 12.17 5.45 -3.24
CA PHE A 205 11.83 6.47 -4.23
C PHE A 205 12.99 6.74 -5.21
N VAL A 206 14.21 6.91 -4.70
CA VAL A 206 15.39 7.09 -5.57
C VAL A 206 15.57 5.93 -6.53
N LEU A 207 15.34 4.68 -6.06
CA LEU A 207 15.38 3.49 -6.93
C LEU A 207 14.30 3.57 -8.02
N ALA A 208 13.05 3.90 -7.66
CA ALA A 208 11.95 4.01 -8.62
C ALA A 208 12.25 5.05 -9.71
N PHE A 209 12.69 6.24 -9.34
CA PHE A 209 13.07 7.29 -10.30
C PHE A 209 14.21 6.85 -11.24
N ARG A 210 15.18 6.10 -10.74
CA ARG A 210 16.28 5.58 -11.56
C ARG A 210 15.81 4.52 -12.54
N VAL A 211 14.90 3.63 -12.10
CA VAL A 211 14.27 2.65 -13.00
C VAL A 211 13.48 3.37 -14.10
N MET A 212 12.68 4.39 -13.74
CA MET A 212 11.95 5.18 -14.73
C MET A 212 12.88 5.86 -15.76
N ARG A 213 14.01 6.44 -15.31
CA ARG A 213 15.02 7.02 -16.22
C ARG A 213 15.62 5.98 -17.16
N LEU A 214 15.87 4.76 -16.68
CA LEU A 214 16.35 3.67 -17.53
C LEU A 214 15.29 3.26 -18.56
N ILE A 215 14.04 3.14 -18.16
CA ILE A 215 12.92 2.85 -19.08
C ILE A 215 12.84 3.92 -20.18
N ILE A 216 12.95 5.19 -19.81
CA ILE A 216 12.96 6.30 -20.77
C ILE A 216 14.17 6.20 -21.71
N LYS A 217 15.37 5.95 -21.17
CA LYS A 217 16.60 5.82 -21.95
C LYS A 217 16.54 4.68 -22.95
N GLU A 218 15.91 3.58 -22.59
CA GLU A 218 15.73 2.38 -23.44
C GLU A 218 14.43 2.45 -24.25
N GLU A 219 13.86 3.66 -24.44
CA GLU A 219 12.66 3.93 -25.24
C GLU A 219 11.44 3.06 -24.90
N GLY A 220 11.27 2.74 -23.61
CA GLY A 220 10.20 1.87 -23.12
C GLY A 220 10.50 0.37 -23.24
N ASN A 221 11.64 -0.02 -23.80
CA ASN A 221 12.04 -1.42 -23.82
C ASN A 221 12.34 -1.90 -22.40
N THR A 222 11.66 -2.97 -21.98
CA THR A 222 11.80 -3.61 -20.67
C THR A 222 12.39 -5.02 -20.73
N GLU A 223 12.91 -5.44 -21.88
CA GLU A 223 13.50 -6.78 -22.03
C GLU A 223 14.67 -7.01 -21.07
N TRP A 224 15.46 -5.95 -20.78
CA TRP A 224 16.49 -6.00 -19.77
C TRP A 224 15.95 -6.27 -18.34
N LEU A 225 14.65 -6.04 -18.11
CA LEU A 225 13.95 -6.40 -16.88
C LEU A 225 13.53 -7.88 -16.85
N ALA A 226 13.43 -8.54 -18.00
CA ALA A 226 12.93 -9.92 -18.11
C ALA A 226 14.01 -10.99 -17.88
N HIS A 227 15.29 -10.65 -18.02
CA HIS A 227 16.42 -11.58 -17.91
C HIS A 227 17.00 -11.68 -16.49
N GLY A 228 16.19 -12.09 -15.54
CA GLY A 228 16.58 -12.19 -14.14
C GLY A 228 15.89 -11.14 -13.29
N THR A 229 16.03 -11.21 -11.97
CA THR A 229 15.35 -10.28 -11.09
C THR A 229 15.77 -8.84 -11.39
N PRO A 230 14.95 -8.05 -12.06
CA PRO A 230 15.30 -6.70 -12.56
C PRO A 230 15.85 -5.80 -11.46
N HIS A 231 15.29 -5.98 -10.26
CA HIS A 231 15.69 -5.24 -9.06
C HIS A 231 17.12 -5.52 -8.61
N CYS A 232 17.61 -6.76 -8.77
CA CYS A 232 18.97 -7.11 -8.39
C CYS A 232 19.99 -6.47 -9.33
N ASN A 233 19.72 -6.50 -10.64
CA ASN A 233 20.63 -5.93 -11.63
C ASN A 233 20.73 -4.41 -11.51
N VAL A 234 19.60 -3.74 -11.30
CA VAL A 234 19.59 -2.28 -11.07
C VAL A 234 20.28 -1.94 -9.76
N ARG A 235 20.06 -2.72 -8.69
CA ARG A 235 20.73 -2.53 -7.39
C ARG A 235 22.22 -2.79 -7.46
N GLN A 236 22.67 -3.79 -8.20
CA GLN A 236 24.08 -4.10 -8.37
C GLN A 236 24.86 -3.00 -9.09
N ASN A 237 24.18 -2.19 -9.90
CA ASN A 237 24.78 -1.07 -10.62
C ASN A 237 24.90 0.22 -9.80
N PHE A 238 24.51 0.19 -8.52
CA PHE A 238 24.56 1.36 -7.65
C PHE A 238 25.36 1.09 -6.37
N ILE A 239 26.07 2.09 -5.92
CA ILE A 239 26.80 2.09 -4.65
C ILE A 239 26.00 2.95 -3.67
N ASP A 240 25.67 2.39 -2.50
CA ASP A 240 25.11 3.16 -1.40
C ASP A 240 26.19 4.10 -0.84
N THR A 241 25.87 5.38 -0.77
CA THR A 241 26.70 6.40 -0.13
C THR A 241 25.89 7.12 0.95
N PRO A 242 26.52 7.83 1.88
CA PRO A 242 25.82 8.67 2.86
C PRO A 242 24.88 9.71 2.22
N THR A 243 25.13 10.10 0.98
CA THR A 243 24.34 11.08 0.21
C THR A 243 23.40 10.44 -0.79
N GLY A 244 23.30 9.10 -0.83
CA GLY A 244 22.42 8.39 -1.76
C GLY A 244 23.11 7.25 -2.51
N ILE A 245 22.46 6.76 -3.54
CA ILE A 245 22.93 5.67 -4.39
C ILE A 245 23.63 6.27 -5.62
N ILE A 246 24.88 5.94 -5.83
CA ILE A 246 25.67 6.37 -6.99
C ILE A 246 25.73 5.23 -8.01
N PRO A 247 25.53 5.47 -9.32
CA PRO A 247 25.78 4.47 -10.35
C PRO A 247 27.23 3.98 -10.29
N LYS A 248 27.43 2.68 -10.44
CA LYS A 248 28.76 2.16 -10.75
C LYS A 248 29.19 2.69 -12.12
N ILE A 249 30.26 3.42 -12.15
CA ILE A 249 30.93 3.85 -13.39
C ILE A 249 31.62 2.65 -14.03
#